data_fe66263e88bf6c18d719422b2995c1f5
#
_entry.id   fe66263e88bf6c18d719422b2995c1f5
#
_cell.length_a   1.000
_cell.length_b   1.000
_cell.length_c   1.000
_cell.angle_alpha   90.00
_cell.angle_beta   90.00
_cell.angle_gamma   90.00
#
_symmetry.space_group_name_H-M   'P 1'
#
loop_
_entity.id
_entity.type
_entity.pdbx_description
1 polymer ?
#
loop_
_entity_poly.entity_id
_entity_poly.type
_entity_poly.pdbx_seq_one_letter_code
_entity_poly.pdbx_strand_id
1 'polypeptide(L)'
;MKWMKQAAKQLLMAALALCLLLPCAVPASAASLQTPAWMRVWSNTRTSAVIAQLEKDQFSAEMQVDGVNSLVKMVRSNGKMYLQACTTDGTPVQTILVRDGSAYELDASRKLAIRLGDESAAYSAIGLNEKALETSISTGKATGYAATTKTLHGKTYDAEVFQMTLDGKPVEMTYCYEGDTLRYLITRVSGKQAALEYKNVTDKVDESLLEIPAGYTVCTRGADGKLYNASGKVVG
;
A
#
# COMPACT_ATOMS: atom_id res chain seq x y z
N MET A 1 0.96 17.11 -20.24
CA MET A 1 1.25 15.69 -19.94
C MET A 1 2.23 15.45 -18.80
N LYS A 2 3.39 16.14 -18.67
CA LYS A 2 4.31 15.95 -17.53
C LYS A 2 3.67 16.24 -16.15
N TRP A 3 2.86 17.29 -16.03
CA TRP A 3 2.17 17.71 -14.80
C TRP A 3 1.16 16.68 -14.29
N MET A 4 0.37 16.10 -15.20
CA MET A 4 -0.60 15.05 -14.82
C MET A 4 0.08 13.77 -14.33
N LYS A 5 1.21 13.37 -14.95
CA LYS A 5 1.99 12.22 -14.48
C LYS A 5 2.60 12.45 -13.10
N GLN A 6 3.00 13.69 -12.79
CA GLN A 6 3.58 14.04 -11.49
C GLN A 6 2.51 14.15 -10.39
N ALA A 7 1.33 14.67 -10.71
CA ALA A 7 0.19 14.69 -9.80
C ALA A 7 -0.34 13.28 -9.51
N ALA A 8 -0.49 12.42 -10.53
CA ALA A 8 -0.86 11.02 -10.37
C ALA A 8 0.18 10.25 -9.53
N LYS A 9 1.47 10.54 -9.73
CA LYS A 9 2.56 9.95 -8.94
C LYS A 9 2.53 10.38 -7.46
N GLN A 10 2.28 11.67 -7.18
CA GLN A 10 2.18 12.17 -5.80
C GLN A 10 0.93 11.65 -5.06
N LEU A 11 -0.16 11.41 -5.79
CA LEU A 11 -1.41 10.90 -5.23
C LEU A 11 -1.38 9.38 -5.02
N LEU A 12 -0.71 8.65 -5.91
CA LEU A 12 -0.36 7.25 -5.70
C LEU A 12 0.48 7.08 -4.43
N MET A 13 1.40 8.03 -4.18
CA MET A 13 2.23 8.11 -2.98
C MET A 13 1.41 8.23 -1.70
N ALA A 14 0.39 9.09 -1.68
CA ALA A 14 -0.47 9.27 -0.53
C ALA A 14 -1.34 8.02 -0.27
N ALA A 15 -1.85 7.38 -1.32
CA ALA A 15 -2.68 6.18 -1.20
C ALA A 15 -1.90 4.97 -0.70
N LEU A 16 -0.69 4.77 -1.20
CA LEU A 16 0.18 3.66 -0.81
C LEU A 16 0.80 3.86 0.57
N ALA A 17 1.18 5.09 0.94
CA ALA A 17 1.55 5.42 2.31
C ALA A 17 0.44 5.06 3.30
N LEU A 18 -0.82 5.22 2.88
CA LEU A 18 -1.98 4.85 3.69
C LEU A 18 -2.18 3.33 3.79
N CYS A 19 -1.90 2.57 2.73
CA CYS A 19 -2.05 1.11 2.72
C CYS A 19 -0.98 0.40 3.54
N LEU A 20 0.22 0.98 3.63
CA LEU A 20 1.37 0.42 4.33
C LEU A 20 1.47 0.87 5.79
N LEU A 21 0.57 1.73 6.27
CA LEU A 21 0.35 2.00 7.70
C LEU A 21 -0.34 0.82 8.42
N LEU A 22 -0.45 -0.34 7.76
CA LEU A 22 -0.88 -1.57 8.40
C LEU A 22 0.28 -2.08 9.29
N PRO A 23 0.03 -2.34 10.57
CA PRO A 23 1.09 -2.78 11.48
C PRO A 23 1.67 -4.10 11.01
N CYS A 24 2.95 -4.11 10.63
CA CYS A 24 3.70 -5.36 10.51
C CYS A 24 3.84 -5.99 11.89
N ALA A 25 3.70 -7.30 11.96
CA ALA A 25 3.78 -8.07 13.19
C ALA A 25 5.08 -7.75 13.93
N VAL A 26 4.97 -7.28 15.16
CA VAL A 26 6.10 -7.15 16.08
C VAL A 26 6.54 -8.56 16.46
N PRO A 27 7.79 -8.97 16.23
CA PRO A 27 8.26 -10.25 16.73
C PRO A 27 8.13 -10.26 18.25
N ALA A 28 7.46 -11.28 18.77
CA ALA A 28 7.27 -11.49 20.20
C ALA A 28 8.62 -11.78 20.87
N SER A 29 9.30 -10.76 21.36
CA SER A 29 10.35 -10.93 22.37
C SER A 29 9.67 -10.96 23.73
N ALA A 30 9.85 -12.09 24.41
CA ALA A 30 9.29 -12.41 25.70
C ALA A 30 9.85 -11.47 26.79
N ALA A 31 9.12 -10.41 27.09
CA ALA A 31 9.13 -9.75 28.37
C ALA A 31 7.66 -9.59 28.77
N SER A 32 7.30 -9.99 29.97
CA SER A 32 5.95 -9.88 30.53
C SER A 32 5.56 -8.42 30.76
N LEU A 33 5.38 -7.68 29.68
CA LEU A 33 4.79 -6.35 29.66
C LEU A 33 3.28 -6.53 29.76
N GLN A 34 2.66 -5.95 30.78
CA GLN A 34 1.20 -5.86 30.86
C GLN A 34 0.73 -5.30 29.54
N THR A 35 -0.10 -6.05 28.83
CA THR A 35 -0.69 -5.63 27.56
C THR A 35 -1.42 -4.30 27.77
N PRO A 36 -1.04 -3.20 27.12
CA PRO A 36 -1.70 -1.94 27.30
C PRO A 36 -3.22 -2.07 27.06
N ALA A 37 -4.03 -1.29 27.76
CA ALA A 37 -5.49 -1.41 27.68
C ALA A 37 -6.02 -1.27 26.25
N TRP A 38 -5.38 -0.46 25.41
CA TRP A 38 -5.71 -0.29 24.00
C TRP A 38 -5.42 -1.53 23.15
N MET A 39 -4.36 -2.32 23.44
CA MET A 39 -4.10 -3.59 22.75
C MET A 39 -5.20 -4.62 23.01
N ARG A 40 -5.82 -4.60 24.18
CA ARG A 40 -6.97 -5.45 24.48
C ARG A 40 -8.22 -5.03 23.71
N VAL A 41 -8.41 -3.74 23.50
CA VAL A 41 -9.48 -3.21 22.65
C VAL A 41 -9.18 -3.56 21.20
N TRP A 42 -7.94 -3.35 20.75
CA TRP A 42 -7.51 -3.63 19.39
C TRP A 42 -7.79 -5.07 18.96
N SER A 43 -7.43 -6.07 19.76
CA SER A 43 -7.61 -7.49 19.40
C SER A 43 -9.06 -7.92 19.19
N ASN A 44 -10.03 -7.12 19.63
CA ASN A 44 -11.47 -7.39 19.50
C ASN A 44 -12.16 -6.48 18.48
N THR A 45 -11.40 -5.69 17.71
CA THR A 45 -11.98 -4.81 16.68
C THR A 45 -12.13 -5.54 15.35
N ARG A 46 -13.06 -5.10 14.49
CA ARG A 46 -13.15 -5.53 13.09
C ARG A 46 -11.86 -5.18 12.34
N THR A 47 -11.30 -4.01 12.65
CA THR A 47 -10.05 -3.53 12.06
C THR A 47 -8.89 -4.48 12.31
N SER A 48 -8.74 -5.03 13.52
CA SER A 48 -7.68 -6.00 13.80
C SER A 48 -7.83 -7.29 12.97
N ALA A 49 -9.05 -7.75 12.76
CA ALA A 49 -9.32 -8.92 11.93
C ALA A 49 -8.99 -8.67 10.45
N VAL A 50 -9.36 -7.49 9.94
CA VAL A 50 -9.01 -7.08 8.55
C VAL A 50 -7.50 -6.94 8.39
N ILE A 51 -6.83 -6.31 9.34
CA ILE A 51 -5.37 -6.17 9.30
C ILE A 51 -4.69 -7.53 9.34
N ALA A 52 -5.12 -8.42 10.24
CA ALA A 52 -4.60 -9.78 10.29
C ALA A 52 -4.83 -10.55 8.97
N GLN A 53 -5.89 -10.25 8.22
CA GLN A 53 -6.11 -10.80 6.89
C GLN A 53 -5.15 -10.22 5.85
N LEU A 54 -4.92 -8.90 5.90
CA LEU A 54 -3.97 -8.22 5.00
C LEU A 54 -2.50 -8.56 5.31
N GLU A 55 -2.21 -8.93 6.55
CA GLU A 55 -0.89 -9.43 6.97
C GLU A 55 -0.63 -10.86 6.51
N LYS A 56 -1.68 -11.63 6.18
CA LYS A 56 -1.47 -12.91 5.49
C LYS A 56 -0.79 -12.61 4.17
N ASP A 57 0.30 -13.32 3.90
CA ASP A 57 1.08 -13.15 2.68
C ASP A 57 0.35 -13.71 1.43
N GLN A 58 -0.97 -13.55 1.40
CA GLN A 58 -1.83 -13.94 0.28
C GLN A 58 -3.09 -13.10 0.26
N PHE A 59 -3.10 -12.04 -0.55
CA PHE A 59 -4.30 -11.25 -0.80
C PHE A 59 -4.23 -10.49 -2.13
N SER A 60 -5.41 -10.07 -2.60
CA SER A 60 -5.59 -9.12 -3.70
C SER A 60 -6.54 -8.01 -3.25
N ALA A 61 -6.21 -6.77 -3.59
CA ALA A 61 -7.04 -5.61 -3.27
C ALA A 61 -7.09 -4.64 -4.46
N GLU A 62 -8.27 -4.05 -4.67
CA GLU A 62 -8.45 -2.90 -5.55
C GLU A 62 -8.89 -1.71 -4.71
N MET A 63 -8.20 -0.60 -4.88
CA MET A 63 -8.38 0.58 -4.05
C MET A 63 -8.45 1.83 -4.92
N GLN A 64 -9.24 2.80 -4.48
CA GLN A 64 -9.33 4.11 -5.13
C GLN A 64 -9.14 5.21 -4.09
N VAL A 65 -8.28 6.19 -4.39
CA VAL A 65 -8.18 7.39 -3.55
C VAL A 65 -9.38 8.29 -3.85
N ASP A 66 -10.13 8.65 -2.81
CA ASP A 66 -11.29 9.51 -2.94
C ASP A 66 -10.91 10.87 -3.54
N GLY A 67 -11.72 11.36 -4.47
CA GLY A 67 -11.46 12.61 -5.18
C GLY A 67 -10.34 12.54 -6.22
N VAL A 68 -9.76 11.36 -6.47
CA VAL A 68 -8.71 11.15 -7.46
C VAL A 68 -9.13 10.13 -8.51
N ASN A 69 -8.85 10.50 -9.76
CA ASN A 69 -9.14 9.66 -10.90
C ASN A 69 -8.06 8.57 -11.08
N SER A 70 -7.84 7.75 -10.04
CA SER A 70 -6.86 6.66 -10.11
C SER A 70 -7.32 5.44 -9.30
N LEU A 71 -7.08 4.28 -9.86
CA LEU A 71 -7.29 2.97 -9.25
C LEU A 71 -5.93 2.36 -8.95
N VAL A 72 -5.79 1.74 -7.79
CA VAL A 72 -4.60 0.96 -7.41
C VAL A 72 -5.00 -0.49 -7.24
N LYS A 73 -4.31 -1.38 -7.94
CA LYS A 73 -4.43 -2.82 -7.77
C LYS A 73 -3.19 -3.33 -7.07
N MET A 74 -3.38 -4.06 -5.98
CA MET A 74 -2.33 -4.73 -5.24
C MET A 74 -2.61 -6.22 -5.20
N VAL A 75 -1.57 -7.02 -5.45
CA VAL A 75 -1.59 -8.48 -5.28
C VAL A 75 -0.35 -8.87 -4.52
N ARG A 76 -0.50 -9.72 -3.50
CA ARG A 76 0.60 -10.21 -2.70
C ARG A 76 0.45 -11.72 -2.48
N SER A 77 1.55 -12.47 -2.64
CA SER A 77 1.63 -13.89 -2.33
C SER A 77 3.08 -14.34 -2.19
N ASN A 78 3.39 -15.13 -1.16
CA ASN A 78 4.68 -15.80 -0.97
C ASN A 78 5.89 -14.86 -1.10
N GLY A 79 5.85 -13.68 -0.45
CA GLY A 79 6.91 -12.68 -0.49
C GLY A 79 7.03 -11.95 -1.83
N LYS A 80 6.13 -12.19 -2.78
CA LYS A 80 6.02 -11.44 -4.03
C LYS A 80 4.92 -10.39 -3.92
N MET A 81 5.08 -9.28 -4.64
CA MET A 81 4.09 -8.20 -4.66
C MET A 81 3.96 -7.61 -6.07
N TYR A 82 2.74 -7.41 -6.50
CA TYR A 82 2.39 -6.67 -7.71
C TYR A 82 1.59 -5.43 -7.31
N LEU A 83 2.00 -4.29 -7.83
CA LEU A 83 1.35 -3.00 -7.64
C LEU A 83 1.12 -2.35 -8.99
N GLN A 84 -0.11 -2.01 -9.31
CA GLN A 84 -0.43 -1.30 -10.54
C GLN A 84 -1.30 -0.08 -10.23
N ALA A 85 -0.81 1.09 -10.62
CA ALA A 85 -1.62 2.29 -10.68
C ALA A 85 -2.25 2.41 -12.07
N CYS A 86 -3.55 2.65 -12.10
CA CYS A 86 -4.32 2.88 -13.31
C CYS A 86 -5.06 4.20 -13.22
N THR A 87 -5.40 4.76 -14.37
CA THR A 87 -6.48 5.75 -14.48
C THR A 87 -7.83 5.09 -14.22
N THR A 88 -8.90 5.86 -14.02
CA THR A 88 -10.24 5.29 -13.74
C THR A 88 -10.83 4.47 -14.88
N ASP A 89 -10.36 4.65 -16.11
CA ASP A 89 -10.69 3.81 -17.26
C ASP A 89 -9.88 2.50 -17.30
N GLY A 90 -9.04 2.24 -16.29
CA GLY A 90 -8.23 1.03 -16.18
C GLY A 90 -6.90 1.08 -16.94
N THR A 91 -6.55 2.21 -17.57
CA THR A 91 -5.28 2.33 -18.29
C THR A 91 -4.11 2.35 -17.31
N PRO A 92 -3.14 1.41 -17.40
CA PRO A 92 -1.98 1.38 -16.52
C PRO A 92 -1.12 2.64 -16.66
N VAL A 93 -0.77 3.26 -15.54
CA VAL A 93 0.15 4.42 -15.45
C VAL A 93 1.53 3.97 -14.99
N GLN A 94 1.55 3.05 -14.02
CA GLN A 94 2.78 2.47 -13.48
C GLN A 94 2.49 1.07 -12.98
N THR A 95 3.44 0.16 -13.19
CA THR A 95 3.37 -1.20 -12.67
C THR A 95 4.71 -1.53 -12.00
N ILE A 96 4.65 -1.96 -10.75
CA ILE A 96 5.80 -2.40 -9.96
C ILE A 96 5.59 -3.87 -9.60
N LEU A 97 6.63 -4.67 -9.78
CA LEU A 97 6.69 -6.07 -9.38
C LEU A 97 7.85 -6.26 -8.41
N VAL A 98 7.58 -6.86 -7.26
CA VAL A 98 8.60 -7.34 -6.33
C VAL A 98 8.60 -8.85 -6.37
N ARG A 99 9.77 -9.44 -6.64
CA ARG A 99 9.98 -10.89 -6.60
C ARG A 99 11.44 -11.21 -6.36
N ASP A 100 11.68 -12.33 -5.70
CA ASP A 100 13.04 -12.84 -5.44
C ASP A 100 13.97 -11.77 -4.85
N GLY A 101 13.44 -10.95 -3.90
CA GLY A 101 14.15 -9.85 -3.25
C GLY A 101 14.53 -8.68 -4.17
N SER A 102 13.95 -8.60 -5.36
CA SER A 102 14.22 -7.54 -6.33
C SER A 102 12.94 -6.82 -6.76
N ALA A 103 13.03 -5.52 -6.94
CA ALA A 103 11.96 -4.68 -7.46
C ALA A 103 12.17 -4.35 -8.94
N TYR A 104 11.09 -4.37 -9.70
CA TYR A 104 11.06 -4.08 -11.13
C TYR A 104 9.93 -3.11 -11.47
N GLU A 105 10.21 -2.14 -12.33
CA GLU A 105 9.18 -1.38 -13.05
C GLU A 105 8.90 -2.08 -14.38
N LEU A 106 7.62 -2.41 -14.62
CA LEU A 106 7.22 -3.07 -15.86
C LEU A 106 6.79 -2.02 -16.90
N ASP A 107 7.54 -1.92 -17.99
CA ASP A 107 7.18 -1.11 -19.15
C ASP A 107 6.54 -2.01 -20.22
N ALA A 108 5.22 -2.02 -20.26
CA ALA A 108 4.46 -2.85 -21.18
C ALA A 108 4.64 -2.43 -22.64
N SER A 109 4.88 -1.14 -22.91
CA SER A 109 5.03 -0.62 -24.27
C SER A 109 6.30 -1.10 -24.96
N ARG A 110 7.38 -1.28 -24.18
CA ARG A 110 8.69 -1.76 -24.67
C ARG A 110 8.97 -3.21 -24.30
N LYS A 111 8.07 -3.84 -23.53
CA LYS A 111 8.25 -5.18 -22.95
C LYS A 111 9.55 -5.27 -22.15
N LEU A 112 9.76 -4.32 -21.24
CA LEU A 112 10.93 -4.27 -20.38
C LEU A 112 10.52 -4.46 -18.93
N ALA A 113 11.31 -5.27 -18.18
CA ALA A 113 11.29 -5.33 -16.72
C ALA A 113 12.56 -4.63 -16.21
N ILE A 114 12.42 -3.37 -15.81
CA ILE A 114 13.53 -2.50 -15.41
C ILE A 114 13.78 -2.72 -13.92
N ARG A 115 14.91 -3.34 -13.59
CA ARG A 115 15.30 -3.54 -12.20
C ARG A 115 15.56 -2.20 -11.52
N LEU A 116 14.86 -1.94 -10.41
CA LEU A 116 14.99 -0.74 -9.60
C LEU A 116 16.03 -0.90 -8.49
N GLY A 117 16.17 -2.12 -7.95
CA GLY A 117 17.03 -2.46 -6.84
C GLY A 117 16.48 -3.66 -6.08
N ASP A 118 16.64 -3.66 -4.76
CA ASP A 118 16.00 -4.57 -3.83
C ASP A 118 14.53 -4.18 -3.56
N GLU A 119 13.86 -4.86 -2.66
CA GLU A 119 12.48 -4.58 -2.30
C GLU A 119 12.27 -3.13 -1.81
N SER A 120 13.25 -2.54 -1.11
CA SER A 120 13.17 -1.17 -0.61
C SER A 120 13.06 -0.14 -1.76
N ALA A 121 13.62 -0.45 -2.91
CA ALA A 121 13.51 0.38 -4.10
C ALA A 121 12.07 0.42 -4.67
N ALA A 122 11.25 -0.60 -4.44
CA ALA A 122 9.83 -0.58 -4.81
C ALA A 122 9.09 0.50 -4.01
N TYR A 123 9.30 0.55 -2.71
CA TYR A 123 8.69 1.57 -1.84
C TYR A 123 9.13 2.98 -2.25
N SER A 124 10.43 3.14 -2.54
CA SER A 124 10.95 4.43 -3.04
C SER A 124 10.36 4.83 -4.38
N ALA A 125 10.17 3.87 -5.31
CA ALA A 125 9.59 4.15 -6.64
C ALA A 125 8.14 4.64 -6.57
N ILE A 126 7.39 4.19 -5.57
CA ILE A 126 6.04 4.68 -5.25
C ILE A 126 6.08 5.84 -4.25
N GLY A 127 7.28 6.29 -3.87
CA GLY A 127 7.56 7.45 -3.02
C GLY A 127 7.38 7.23 -1.54
N LEU A 128 7.40 6.00 -1.10
CA LEU A 128 7.48 5.66 0.31
C LEU A 128 8.95 5.58 0.74
N ASN A 129 9.23 6.14 1.88
CA ASN A 129 10.51 5.94 2.55
C ASN A 129 10.33 4.82 3.56
N GLU A 130 10.92 3.65 3.31
CA GLU A 130 10.85 2.46 4.17
C GLU A 130 11.24 2.80 5.62
N LYS A 131 12.31 3.56 5.82
CA LYS A 131 12.74 4.03 7.14
C LYS A 131 11.70 4.93 7.83
N ALA A 132 11.03 5.81 7.08
CA ALA A 132 9.96 6.64 7.61
C ALA A 132 8.74 5.78 7.95
N LEU A 133 8.46 4.75 7.17
CA LEU A 133 7.38 3.80 7.39
C LEU A 133 7.63 2.96 8.65
N GLU A 134 8.79 2.31 8.76
CA GLU A 134 9.18 1.53 9.95
C GLU A 134 9.18 2.40 11.22
N THR A 135 9.71 3.61 11.15
CA THR A 135 9.71 4.56 12.27
C THR A 135 8.29 4.96 12.63
N SER A 136 7.44 5.22 11.65
CA SER A 136 6.04 5.59 11.86
C SER A 136 5.24 4.45 12.50
N ILE A 137 5.44 3.22 12.07
CA ILE A 137 4.78 2.02 12.62
C ILE A 137 5.30 1.72 14.03
N SER A 138 6.62 1.75 14.25
CA SER A 138 7.24 1.44 15.54
C SER A 138 6.98 2.49 16.62
N THR A 139 6.80 3.76 16.23
CA THR A 139 6.53 4.88 17.15
C THR A 139 5.05 5.21 17.26
N GLY A 140 4.18 4.62 16.42
CA GLY A 140 2.75 4.81 16.48
C GLY A 140 2.17 4.27 17.79
N LYS A 141 1.75 5.18 18.70
CA LYS A 141 1.04 4.80 19.92
C LYS A 141 -0.42 5.18 19.75
N ALA A 142 -1.29 4.17 19.72
CA ALA A 142 -2.72 4.43 19.79
C ALA A 142 -3.04 5.10 21.14
N THR A 143 -3.64 6.28 21.11
CA THR A 143 -4.01 7.07 22.27
C THR A 143 -5.50 7.01 22.56
N GLY A 144 -6.30 6.52 21.60
CA GLY A 144 -7.75 6.40 21.76
C GLY A 144 -8.38 5.51 20.71
N TYR A 145 -9.58 4.99 21.05
CA TYR A 145 -10.45 4.20 20.20
C TYR A 145 -11.89 4.59 20.41
N ALA A 146 -12.67 4.65 19.32
CA ALA A 146 -14.11 4.81 19.37
C ALA A 146 -14.79 4.01 18.26
N ALA A 147 -15.88 3.31 18.61
CA ALA A 147 -16.82 2.78 17.62
C ALA A 147 -17.94 3.80 17.40
N THR A 148 -18.25 4.12 16.16
CA THR A 148 -19.20 5.15 15.75
C THR A 148 -19.78 4.86 14.37
N THR A 149 -20.39 5.85 13.74
CA THR A 149 -20.79 5.80 12.34
C THR A 149 -20.16 6.95 11.57
N LYS A 150 -19.97 6.76 10.25
CA LYS A 150 -19.47 7.78 9.36
C LYS A 150 -20.30 7.83 8.10
N THR A 151 -20.72 9.04 7.70
CA THR A 151 -21.43 9.25 6.43
C THR A 151 -20.44 9.72 5.37
N LEU A 152 -20.38 8.98 4.24
CA LEU A 152 -19.57 9.28 3.07
C LEU A 152 -20.47 9.12 1.83
N HIS A 153 -20.41 10.08 0.91
CA HIS A 153 -21.18 10.06 -0.35
C HIS A 153 -22.68 9.73 -0.14
N GLY A 154 -23.27 10.26 0.95
CA GLY A 154 -24.70 10.05 1.27
C GLY A 154 -25.03 8.68 1.90
N LYS A 155 -24.06 7.79 2.09
CA LYS A 155 -24.22 6.48 2.75
C LYS A 155 -23.56 6.49 4.12
N THR A 156 -24.21 5.88 5.10
CA THR A 156 -23.69 5.72 6.46
C THR A 156 -23.07 4.34 6.63
N TYR A 157 -21.88 4.32 7.19
CA TYR A 157 -21.07 3.13 7.48
C TYR A 157 -20.83 3.02 8.97
N ASP A 158 -20.74 1.81 9.48
CA ASP A 158 -20.13 1.57 10.80
C ASP A 158 -18.66 1.98 10.73
N ALA A 159 -18.15 2.60 11.79
CA ALA A 159 -16.80 3.12 11.79
C ALA A 159 -16.05 2.79 13.09
N GLU A 160 -14.79 2.44 12.94
CA GLU A 160 -13.83 2.31 14.04
C GLU A 160 -12.77 3.39 13.86
N VAL A 161 -12.66 4.26 14.88
CA VAL A 161 -11.76 5.41 14.88
C VAL A 161 -10.62 5.15 15.85
N PHE A 162 -9.40 5.26 15.36
CA PHE A 162 -8.17 5.15 16.13
C PHE A 162 -7.46 6.49 16.13
N GLN A 163 -7.08 6.96 17.31
CA GLN A 163 -6.21 8.12 17.46
C GLN A 163 -4.81 7.66 17.83
N MET A 164 -3.81 8.27 17.22
CA MET A 164 -2.41 7.97 17.47
C MET A 164 -1.54 9.20 17.28
N THR A 165 -0.28 9.11 17.68
CA THR A 165 0.71 10.15 17.43
C THR A 165 1.83 9.56 16.58
N LEU A 166 2.08 10.15 15.41
CA LEU A 166 3.19 9.81 14.54
C LEU A 166 4.12 11.02 14.43
N ASP A 167 5.39 10.85 14.78
CA ASP A 167 6.39 11.93 14.78
C ASP A 167 5.92 13.20 15.50
N GLY A 168 5.27 13.02 16.66
CA GLY A 168 4.72 14.11 17.46
C GLY A 168 3.45 14.75 16.90
N LYS A 169 2.93 14.30 15.76
CA LYS A 169 1.71 14.82 15.13
C LYS A 169 0.52 13.93 15.43
N PRO A 170 -0.64 14.49 15.78
CA PRO A 170 -1.85 13.71 15.95
C PRO A 170 -2.33 13.18 14.60
N VAL A 171 -2.63 11.88 14.57
CA VAL A 171 -3.20 11.16 13.43
C VAL A 171 -4.49 10.49 13.88
N GLU A 172 -5.52 10.63 13.08
CA GLU A 172 -6.77 9.91 13.23
C GLU A 172 -6.97 8.99 12.03
N MET A 173 -7.18 7.71 12.30
CA MET A 173 -7.51 6.70 11.28
C MET A 173 -8.92 6.20 11.53
N THR A 174 -9.77 6.31 10.52
CA THR A 174 -11.16 5.86 10.56
C THR A 174 -11.36 4.74 9.54
N TYR A 175 -11.69 3.56 10.00
CA TYR A 175 -12.02 2.40 9.18
C TYR A 175 -13.54 2.29 9.09
N CYS A 176 -14.09 2.36 7.88
CA CYS A 176 -15.53 2.35 7.62
C CYS A 176 -15.95 1.02 7.02
N TYR A 177 -16.99 0.41 7.59
CA TYR A 177 -17.46 -0.93 7.27
C TYR A 177 -18.88 -0.95 6.74
N GLU A 178 -19.13 -1.85 5.81
CA GLU A 178 -20.45 -2.29 5.39
C GLU A 178 -20.61 -3.76 5.81
N GLY A 179 -21.32 -4.02 6.91
CA GLY A 179 -21.24 -5.30 7.61
C GLY A 179 -19.80 -5.55 8.08
N ASP A 180 -19.20 -6.67 7.68
CA ASP A 180 -17.81 -7.01 8.02
C ASP A 180 -16.80 -6.61 6.92
N THR A 181 -17.28 -5.97 5.85
CA THR A 181 -16.42 -5.59 4.73
C THR A 181 -15.87 -4.17 4.92
N LEU A 182 -14.54 -4.03 4.93
CA LEU A 182 -13.89 -2.73 4.90
C LEU A 182 -14.18 -2.04 3.56
N ARG A 183 -14.74 -0.81 3.64
CA ARG A 183 -15.05 0.03 2.47
C ARG A 183 -14.16 1.24 2.36
N TYR A 184 -13.85 1.89 3.48
CA TYR A 184 -12.99 3.07 3.45
C TYR A 184 -11.99 3.04 4.60
N LEU A 185 -10.80 3.52 4.31
CA LEU A 185 -9.84 3.98 5.30
C LEU A 185 -9.67 5.49 5.12
N ILE A 186 -9.99 6.24 6.15
CA ILE A 186 -9.81 7.69 6.17
C ILE A 186 -8.68 8.01 7.13
N THR A 187 -7.69 8.73 6.66
CA THR A 187 -6.60 9.22 7.51
C THR A 187 -6.65 10.73 7.57
N ARG A 188 -6.59 11.26 8.79
CA ARG A 188 -6.49 12.70 9.05
C ARG A 188 -5.19 13.00 9.77
N VAL A 189 -4.37 13.88 9.20
CA VAL A 189 -3.11 14.34 9.76
C VAL A 189 -3.06 15.86 9.69
N SER A 190 -2.87 16.53 10.81
CA SER A 190 -2.73 18.00 10.87
C SER A 190 -3.86 18.75 10.11
N GLY A 191 -5.10 18.27 10.25
CA GLY A 191 -6.30 18.85 9.62
C GLY A 191 -6.50 18.48 8.13
N LYS A 192 -5.54 17.84 7.47
CA LYS A 192 -5.69 17.31 6.11
C LYS A 192 -6.26 15.90 6.18
N GLN A 193 -7.17 15.58 5.27
CA GLN A 193 -7.82 14.28 5.18
C GLN A 193 -7.56 13.65 3.83
N ALA A 194 -7.31 12.34 3.83
CA ALA A 194 -7.34 11.49 2.64
C ALA A 194 -8.24 10.29 2.93
N ALA A 195 -8.99 9.84 1.93
CA ALA A 195 -9.80 8.64 2.04
C ALA A 195 -9.41 7.66 0.92
N LEU A 196 -9.32 6.39 1.30
CA LEU A 196 -9.05 5.28 0.41
C LEU A 196 -10.27 4.37 0.40
N GLU A 197 -10.89 4.21 -0.76
CA GLU A 197 -11.99 3.28 -0.96
C GLU A 197 -11.44 1.90 -1.31
N TYR A 198 -11.82 0.87 -0.57
CA TYR A 198 -11.57 -0.54 -0.89
C TYR A 198 -12.74 -1.06 -1.72
N LYS A 199 -12.49 -1.37 -2.99
CA LYS A 199 -13.53 -1.90 -3.89
C LYS A 199 -13.63 -3.41 -3.79
N ASN A 200 -12.49 -4.08 -3.79
CA ASN A 200 -12.37 -5.52 -3.65
C ASN A 200 -11.18 -5.86 -2.76
N VAL A 201 -11.42 -6.68 -1.73
CA VAL A 201 -10.37 -7.33 -0.95
C VAL A 201 -10.70 -8.81 -0.91
N THR A 202 -9.76 -9.66 -1.33
CA THR A 202 -9.94 -11.12 -1.39
C THR A 202 -8.63 -11.83 -1.12
N ASP A 203 -8.71 -13.07 -0.65
CA ASP A 203 -7.60 -14.01 -0.53
C ASP A 203 -7.28 -14.74 -1.84
N LYS A 204 -8.12 -14.55 -2.87
CA LYS A 204 -7.87 -15.11 -4.20
C LYS A 204 -6.83 -14.27 -4.92
N VAL A 205 -5.74 -14.90 -5.30
CA VAL A 205 -4.58 -14.29 -5.95
C VAL A 205 -4.42 -14.83 -7.36
N ASP A 206 -4.24 -13.93 -8.31
CA ASP A 206 -3.77 -14.29 -9.64
C ASP A 206 -2.23 -14.32 -9.64
N GLU A 207 -1.67 -15.50 -9.43
CA GLU A 207 -0.22 -15.74 -9.37
C GLU A 207 0.50 -15.31 -10.65
N SER A 208 -0.19 -15.25 -11.79
CA SER A 208 0.43 -14.82 -13.07
C SER A 208 0.89 -13.38 -13.04
N LEU A 209 0.26 -12.54 -12.21
CA LEU A 209 0.65 -11.13 -12.01
C LEU A 209 1.96 -11.00 -11.23
N LEU A 210 2.33 -12.02 -10.46
CA LEU A 210 3.53 -12.04 -9.62
C LEU A 210 4.78 -12.52 -10.38
N GLU A 211 4.65 -12.71 -11.70
CA GLU A 211 5.73 -13.13 -12.57
C GLU A 211 6.06 -12.03 -13.58
N ILE A 212 7.34 -11.98 -14.01
CA ILE A 212 7.71 -11.12 -15.16
C ILE A 212 7.01 -11.68 -16.39
N PRO A 213 6.19 -10.89 -17.11
CA PRO A 213 5.43 -11.42 -18.23
C PRO A 213 6.31 -11.99 -19.32
N ALA A 214 5.84 -13.07 -19.97
CA ALA A 214 6.57 -13.69 -21.06
C ALA A 214 6.91 -12.68 -22.18
N GLY A 215 8.12 -12.76 -22.70
CA GLY A 215 8.62 -11.87 -23.74
C GLY A 215 9.15 -10.52 -23.24
N TYR A 216 9.16 -10.28 -21.92
CA TYR A 216 9.84 -9.11 -21.36
C TYR A 216 11.34 -9.35 -21.26
N THR A 217 12.11 -8.30 -21.55
CA THR A 217 13.55 -8.29 -21.34
C THR A 217 13.86 -7.66 -19.98
N VAL A 218 14.54 -8.42 -19.11
CA VAL A 218 15.04 -7.86 -17.84
C VAL A 218 16.25 -6.98 -18.15
N CYS A 219 16.23 -5.76 -17.61
CA CYS A 219 17.30 -4.79 -17.79
C CYS A 219 17.57 -3.98 -16.54
N THR A 220 18.75 -3.37 -16.49
CA THR A 220 19.17 -2.46 -15.41
C THR A 220 19.52 -1.10 -16.00
N ARG A 221 19.36 -0.04 -15.22
CA ARG A 221 19.77 1.31 -15.63
C ARG A 221 21.23 1.53 -15.26
N GLY A 222 22.05 1.84 -16.29
CA GLY A 222 23.44 2.23 -16.10
C GLY A 222 23.60 3.64 -15.58
N ALA A 223 24.80 3.99 -15.16
CA ALA A 223 25.14 5.35 -14.69
C ALA A 223 24.96 6.43 -15.78
N ASP A 224 25.04 6.04 -17.04
CA ASP A 224 24.77 6.90 -18.20
C ASP A 224 23.28 7.07 -18.52
N GLY A 225 22.39 6.49 -17.68
CA GLY A 225 20.94 6.55 -17.82
C GLY A 225 20.35 5.57 -18.85
N LYS A 226 21.18 4.83 -19.61
CA LYS A 226 20.72 3.83 -20.58
C LYS A 226 20.30 2.54 -19.88
N LEU A 227 19.49 1.76 -20.56
CA LEU A 227 19.06 0.44 -20.08
C LEU A 227 19.91 -0.65 -20.73
N TYR A 228 20.40 -1.58 -19.92
CA TYR A 228 21.26 -2.69 -20.34
C TYR A 228 20.60 -4.02 -19.95
N ASN A 229 20.57 -4.97 -20.88
CA ASN A 229 20.15 -6.34 -20.58
C ASN A 229 21.28 -7.12 -19.86
N ALA A 230 21.01 -8.37 -19.49
CA ALA A 230 21.96 -9.22 -18.79
C ALA A 230 23.28 -9.48 -19.57
N SER A 231 23.26 -9.34 -20.91
CA SER A 231 24.48 -9.46 -21.75
C SER A 231 25.22 -8.13 -21.93
N GLY A 232 24.81 -7.06 -21.25
CA GLY A 232 25.42 -5.73 -21.35
C GLY A 232 25.06 -4.96 -22.63
N LYS A 233 24.10 -5.44 -23.42
CA LYS A 233 23.62 -4.73 -24.61
C LYS A 233 22.57 -3.67 -24.21
N VAL A 234 22.69 -2.48 -24.80
CA VAL A 234 21.68 -1.41 -24.66
C VAL A 234 20.34 -1.88 -25.23
N VAL A 235 19.25 -1.64 -24.48
CA VAL A 235 17.88 -2.00 -24.84
C VAL A 235 16.96 -0.80 -24.62
N GLY A 236 15.95 -0.62 -25.49
CA GLY A 236 14.93 0.42 -25.37
C GLY A 236 15.13 1.59 -26.28
#